data_d84756f14e4f7c56b43c4401d5052d9e
#
_entry.id   d84756f14e4f7c56b43c4401d5052d9e
#
_cell.length_a   1.000
_cell.length_b   1.000
_cell.length_c   1.000
_cell.angle_alpha   90.00
_cell.angle_beta   90.00
_cell.angle_gamma   90.00
#
_symmetry.space_group_name_H-M   'P 1'
#
loop_
_entity.id
_entity.type
_entity.pdbx_description
1 polymer ?
#
loop_
_entity_poly.entity_id
_entity_poly.type
_entity_poly.pdbx_seq_one_letter_code
_entity_poly.pdbx_strand_id
1 'polypeptide(L)'
;MLRIFASVLLASALTHAQTSSDVARWNDEAERGDASAQFWLGAAYERGKGIEQDFGQALKWLAESAKQGNADAENVLGQMYEDAEGVPQDYRQAAKWYRAACEHRPDYGGAGQGCNNLGLLYLDGKGLKRNSVEAYKYFRLANSEVNLDAVKRRMTEGEIADAERLTEQWIEAHPDQ
;
A
#
# COMPACT_ATOMS: atom_id res chain seq x y z
N MET A 1 -27.90 -10.89 32.61
CA MET A 1 -26.91 -11.32 31.58
C MET A 1 -27.46 -11.36 30.15
N LEU A 2 -28.77 -11.52 29.92
CA LEU A 2 -29.34 -11.63 28.55
C LEU A 2 -29.34 -10.32 27.72
N ARG A 3 -29.30 -9.15 28.36
CA ARG A 3 -29.34 -7.84 27.67
C ARG A 3 -28.00 -7.41 27.02
N ILE A 4 -26.86 -7.92 27.51
CA ILE A 4 -25.53 -7.55 26.99
C ILE A 4 -25.24 -8.32 25.70
N PHE A 5 -25.66 -9.57 25.58
CA PHE A 5 -25.45 -10.36 24.36
C PHE A 5 -26.29 -9.85 23.17
N ALA A 6 -27.50 -9.34 23.42
CA ALA A 6 -28.35 -8.79 22.36
C ALA A 6 -27.76 -7.49 21.76
N SER A 7 -27.13 -6.64 22.57
CA SER A 7 -26.52 -5.39 22.08
C SER A 7 -25.26 -5.61 21.25
N VAL A 8 -24.44 -6.61 21.59
CA VAL A 8 -23.22 -6.94 20.82
C VAL A 8 -23.59 -7.60 19.49
N LEU A 9 -24.58 -8.48 19.47
CA LEU A 9 -25.10 -9.10 18.23
C LEU A 9 -25.76 -8.05 17.31
N LEU A 10 -26.47 -7.08 17.88
CA LEU A 10 -27.11 -6.00 17.10
C LEU A 10 -26.07 -5.05 16.52
N ALA A 11 -25.02 -4.72 17.27
CA ALA A 11 -23.92 -3.87 16.78
C ALA A 11 -23.13 -4.56 15.66
N SER A 12 -22.83 -5.85 15.79
CA SER A 12 -22.15 -6.61 14.74
C SER A 12 -23.02 -6.80 13.48
N ALA A 13 -24.33 -6.99 13.64
CA ALA A 13 -25.25 -7.06 12.51
C ALA A 13 -25.40 -5.71 11.78
N LEU A 14 -25.42 -4.59 12.53
CA LEU A 14 -25.44 -3.24 11.95
C LEU A 14 -24.15 -2.90 11.20
N THR A 15 -22.99 -3.27 11.73
CA THR A 15 -21.70 -3.07 11.01
C THR A 15 -21.61 -3.95 9.77
N HIS A 16 -22.16 -5.17 9.79
CA HIS A 16 -22.23 -6.03 8.61
C HIS A 16 -23.19 -5.48 7.54
N ALA A 17 -24.34 -4.98 7.95
CA ALA A 17 -25.31 -4.38 7.03
C ALA A 17 -24.78 -3.10 6.36
N GLN A 18 -24.04 -2.25 7.11
CA GLN A 18 -23.40 -1.07 6.55
C GLN A 18 -22.31 -1.44 5.54
N THR A 19 -21.46 -2.42 5.85
CA THR A 19 -20.40 -2.86 4.94
C THR A 19 -20.94 -3.49 3.67
N SER A 20 -22.03 -4.26 3.73
CA SER A 20 -22.67 -4.83 2.53
C SER A 20 -23.33 -3.78 1.64
N SER A 21 -23.93 -2.73 2.22
CA SER A 21 -24.47 -1.61 1.43
C SER A 21 -23.37 -0.77 0.79
N ASP A 22 -22.21 -0.62 1.46
CA ASP A 22 -21.04 0.05 0.90
C ASP A 22 -20.46 -0.73 -0.28
N VAL A 23 -20.35 -2.06 -0.16
CA VAL A 23 -19.87 -2.92 -1.26
C VAL A 23 -20.79 -2.80 -2.49
N ALA A 24 -22.12 -2.80 -2.30
CA ALA A 24 -23.06 -2.63 -3.41
C ALA A 24 -22.85 -1.28 -4.13
N ARG A 25 -22.68 -0.21 -3.36
CA ARG A 25 -22.39 1.13 -3.92
C ARG A 25 -21.06 1.14 -4.66
N TRP A 26 -19.96 0.63 -4.05
CA TRP A 26 -18.65 0.57 -4.70
C TRP A 26 -18.68 -0.25 -5.97
N ASN A 27 -19.48 -1.33 -6.02
CA ASN A 27 -19.63 -2.12 -7.24
C ASN A 27 -20.21 -1.27 -8.38
N ASP A 28 -21.30 -0.56 -8.11
CA ASP A 28 -21.95 0.30 -9.11
C ASP A 28 -21.05 1.45 -9.59
N GLU A 29 -20.28 2.05 -8.68
CA GLU A 29 -19.34 3.14 -8.99
C GLU A 29 -18.09 2.61 -9.72
N ALA A 30 -17.57 1.46 -9.31
CA ALA A 30 -16.41 0.81 -9.93
C ALA A 30 -16.68 0.37 -11.37
N GLU A 31 -17.90 -0.15 -11.64
CA GLU A 31 -18.33 -0.49 -13.00
C GLU A 31 -18.44 0.75 -13.91
N ARG A 32 -18.68 1.93 -13.36
CA ARG A 32 -18.64 3.20 -14.07
C ARG A 32 -17.24 3.78 -14.23
N GLY A 33 -16.23 3.11 -13.70
CA GLY A 33 -14.82 3.47 -13.83
C GLY A 33 -14.26 4.37 -12.73
N ASP A 34 -14.97 4.58 -11.61
CA ASP A 34 -14.45 5.36 -10.49
C ASP A 34 -13.27 4.64 -9.82
N ALA A 35 -12.09 5.27 -9.85
CA ALA A 35 -10.85 4.67 -9.34
C ALA A 35 -10.89 4.42 -7.83
N SER A 36 -11.51 5.30 -7.05
CA SER A 36 -11.62 5.14 -5.61
C SER A 36 -12.57 3.98 -5.26
N ALA A 37 -13.69 3.88 -5.96
CA ALA A 37 -14.62 2.77 -5.77
C ALA A 37 -14.00 1.43 -6.17
N GLN A 38 -13.24 1.39 -7.28
CA GLN A 38 -12.48 0.21 -7.70
C GLN A 38 -11.47 -0.23 -6.63
N PHE A 39 -10.75 0.72 -6.01
CA PHE A 39 -9.87 0.43 -4.88
C PHE A 39 -10.63 -0.16 -3.69
N TRP A 40 -11.72 0.50 -3.24
CA TRP A 40 -12.49 0.03 -2.09
C TRP A 40 -13.13 -1.33 -2.32
N LEU A 41 -13.64 -1.58 -3.53
CA LEU A 41 -14.20 -2.88 -3.92
C LEU A 41 -13.10 -3.96 -3.95
N GLY A 42 -11.94 -3.66 -4.52
CA GLY A 42 -10.78 -4.55 -4.53
C GLY A 42 -10.31 -4.90 -3.11
N ALA A 43 -10.20 -3.89 -2.23
CA ALA A 43 -9.83 -4.08 -0.83
C ALA A 43 -10.90 -4.84 -0.02
N ALA A 44 -12.17 -4.71 -0.37
CA ALA A 44 -13.25 -5.49 0.23
C ALA A 44 -13.13 -6.98 -0.14
N TYR A 45 -12.86 -7.29 -1.41
CA TYR A 45 -12.60 -8.67 -1.85
C TYR A 45 -11.32 -9.26 -1.24
N GLU A 46 -10.24 -8.47 -1.13
CA GLU A 46 -8.96 -8.90 -0.52
C GLU A 46 -9.15 -9.31 0.94
N ARG A 47 -9.96 -8.55 1.70
CA ARG A 47 -10.17 -8.77 3.15
C ARG A 47 -11.40 -9.60 3.49
N GLY A 48 -12.27 -9.89 2.53
CA GLY A 48 -13.57 -10.50 2.80
C GLY A 48 -14.50 -9.60 3.63
N LYS A 49 -14.38 -8.27 3.51
CA LYS A 49 -15.12 -7.32 4.31
C LYS A 49 -16.43 -6.91 3.64
N GLY A 50 -17.55 -7.43 4.14
CA GLY A 50 -18.88 -7.17 3.59
C GLY A 50 -19.21 -7.99 2.34
N ILE A 51 -18.28 -8.77 1.85
CA ILE A 51 -18.36 -9.69 0.72
C ILE A 51 -17.47 -10.89 1.00
N GLU A 52 -17.68 -12.03 0.34
CA GLU A 52 -16.80 -13.19 0.42
C GLU A 52 -15.42 -12.84 -0.16
N GLN A 53 -14.35 -13.29 0.51
CA GLN A 53 -12.98 -13.05 0.08
C GLN A 53 -12.73 -13.72 -1.28
N ASP A 54 -12.21 -12.94 -2.22
CA ASP A 54 -11.83 -13.41 -3.55
C ASP A 54 -10.62 -12.61 -4.06
N PHE A 55 -9.43 -13.19 -3.96
CA PHE A 55 -8.20 -12.55 -4.42
C PHE A 55 -8.16 -12.31 -5.93
N GLY A 56 -8.89 -13.10 -6.74
CA GLY A 56 -8.99 -12.89 -8.18
C GLY A 56 -9.77 -11.60 -8.50
N GLN A 57 -10.91 -11.39 -7.83
CA GLN A 57 -11.66 -10.14 -7.93
C GLN A 57 -10.88 -8.96 -7.34
N ALA A 58 -10.20 -9.17 -6.21
CA ALA A 58 -9.33 -8.15 -5.61
C ALA A 58 -8.28 -7.66 -6.61
N LEU A 59 -7.50 -8.56 -7.20
CA LEU A 59 -6.49 -8.24 -8.21
C LEU A 59 -7.07 -7.49 -9.40
N LYS A 60 -8.24 -7.93 -9.91
CA LYS A 60 -8.91 -7.27 -11.04
C LYS A 60 -9.22 -5.80 -10.72
N TRP A 61 -9.93 -5.56 -9.63
CA TRP A 61 -10.39 -4.21 -9.29
C TRP A 61 -9.25 -3.30 -8.85
N LEU A 62 -8.28 -3.81 -8.07
CA LEU A 62 -7.08 -3.06 -7.70
C LEU A 62 -6.24 -2.70 -8.93
N ALA A 63 -6.12 -3.61 -9.91
CA ALA A 63 -5.38 -3.31 -11.15
C ALA A 63 -6.09 -2.23 -11.99
N GLU A 64 -7.43 -2.22 -12.07
CA GLU A 64 -8.15 -1.16 -12.76
C GLU A 64 -7.99 0.19 -12.05
N SER A 65 -8.02 0.23 -10.72
CA SER A 65 -7.76 1.42 -9.92
C SER A 65 -6.32 1.93 -10.10
N ALA A 66 -5.34 1.04 -10.04
CA ALA A 66 -3.91 1.35 -10.21
C ALA A 66 -3.59 1.92 -11.60
N LYS A 67 -4.24 1.43 -12.67
CA LYS A 67 -4.12 2.01 -14.03
C LYS A 67 -4.52 3.48 -14.10
N GLN A 68 -5.34 3.94 -13.17
CA GLN A 68 -5.76 5.33 -13.04
C GLN A 68 -4.89 6.13 -12.06
N GLY A 69 -3.79 5.56 -11.58
CA GLY A 69 -2.83 6.21 -10.68
C GLY A 69 -3.29 6.26 -9.22
N ASN A 70 -4.11 5.31 -8.78
CA ASN A 70 -4.48 5.22 -7.37
C ASN A 70 -3.34 4.55 -6.56
N ALA A 71 -2.60 5.35 -5.81
CA ALA A 71 -1.45 4.90 -5.02
C ALA A 71 -1.81 3.87 -3.92
N ASP A 72 -3.01 3.95 -3.35
CA ASP A 72 -3.47 2.94 -2.37
C ASP A 72 -3.63 1.57 -3.05
N ALA A 73 -4.20 1.54 -4.26
CA ALA A 73 -4.35 0.30 -5.04
C ALA A 73 -2.99 -0.28 -5.45
N GLU A 74 -2.06 0.56 -5.89
CA GLU A 74 -0.70 0.15 -6.23
C GLU A 74 0.03 -0.43 -5.02
N ASN A 75 -0.09 0.21 -3.84
CA ASN A 75 0.50 -0.32 -2.62
C ASN A 75 -0.10 -1.69 -2.23
N VAL A 76 -1.42 -1.86 -2.30
CA VAL A 76 -2.06 -3.15 -2.00
C VAL A 76 -1.66 -4.23 -3.01
N LEU A 77 -1.56 -3.92 -4.31
CA LEU A 77 -1.02 -4.85 -5.30
C LEU A 77 0.41 -5.29 -4.96
N GLY A 78 1.25 -4.36 -4.50
CA GLY A 78 2.58 -4.67 -4.01
C GLY A 78 2.56 -5.68 -2.85
N GLN A 79 1.68 -5.48 -1.89
CA GLN A 79 1.50 -6.40 -0.75
C GLN A 79 1.02 -7.78 -1.21
N MET A 80 0.04 -7.86 -2.11
CA MET A 80 -0.45 -9.14 -2.64
C MET A 80 0.67 -9.96 -3.30
N TYR A 81 1.58 -9.32 -4.05
CA TYR A 81 2.77 -10.01 -4.60
C TYR A 81 3.81 -10.36 -3.53
N GLU A 82 3.97 -9.55 -2.49
CA GLU A 82 4.88 -9.82 -1.37
C GLU A 82 4.39 -10.99 -0.53
N ASP A 83 3.08 -11.07 -0.26
CA ASP A 83 2.47 -12.03 0.67
C ASP A 83 1.90 -13.29 -0.01
N ALA A 84 2.02 -13.39 -1.35
CA ALA A 84 1.46 -14.49 -2.16
C ALA A 84 -0.08 -14.56 -2.11
N GLU A 85 -0.76 -13.44 -2.04
CA GLU A 85 -2.22 -13.35 -1.97
C GLU A 85 -2.83 -13.36 -3.38
N GLY A 86 -3.38 -14.50 -3.79
CA GLY A 86 -3.99 -14.71 -5.10
C GLY A 86 -3.02 -14.77 -6.29
N VAL A 87 -1.73 -14.56 -6.06
CA VAL A 87 -0.63 -14.66 -7.01
C VAL A 87 0.57 -15.36 -6.39
N PRO A 88 1.46 -15.99 -7.17
CA PRO A 88 2.74 -16.46 -6.64
C PRO A 88 3.55 -15.30 -6.05
N GLN A 89 4.26 -15.57 -4.94
CA GLN A 89 5.14 -14.56 -4.34
C GLN A 89 6.19 -14.07 -5.34
N ASP A 90 6.25 -12.76 -5.53
CA ASP A 90 7.24 -12.11 -6.38
C ASP A 90 7.62 -10.74 -5.84
N TYR A 91 8.71 -10.68 -5.08
CA TYR A 91 9.26 -9.44 -4.53
C TYR A 91 9.70 -8.42 -5.61
N ARG A 92 9.98 -8.85 -6.84
CA ARG A 92 10.31 -7.92 -7.94
C ARG A 92 9.05 -7.22 -8.44
N GLN A 93 7.93 -7.95 -8.53
CA GLN A 93 6.64 -7.33 -8.85
C GLN A 93 6.17 -6.44 -7.70
N ALA A 94 6.30 -6.90 -6.45
CA ALA A 94 6.02 -6.06 -5.27
C ALA A 94 6.80 -4.74 -5.32
N ALA A 95 8.12 -4.79 -5.57
CA ALA A 95 8.96 -3.60 -5.70
C ALA A 95 8.53 -2.65 -6.82
N LYS A 96 8.02 -3.17 -7.96
CA LYS A 96 7.49 -2.34 -9.05
C LYS A 96 6.24 -1.59 -8.62
N TRP A 97 5.30 -2.28 -7.98
CA TRP A 97 4.07 -1.68 -7.52
C TRP A 97 4.30 -0.67 -6.39
N TYR A 98 5.16 -0.99 -5.41
CA TYR A 98 5.54 -0.05 -4.36
C TYR A 98 6.25 1.20 -4.92
N ARG A 99 7.05 1.04 -5.99
CA ARG A 99 7.68 2.18 -6.64
C ARG A 99 6.65 3.05 -7.35
N ALA A 100 5.70 2.45 -8.08
CA ALA A 100 4.61 3.18 -8.71
C ALA A 100 3.83 3.98 -7.66
N ALA A 101 3.43 3.35 -6.56
CA ALA A 101 2.76 4.05 -5.46
C ALA A 101 3.61 5.22 -4.92
N CYS A 102 4.91 5.00 -4.70
CA CYS A 102 5.82 6.01 -4.15
C CYS A 102 6.05 7.19 -5.10
N GLU A 103 5.87 7.03 -6.41
CA GLU A 103 5.99 8.08 -7.42
C GLU A 103 4.81 9.07 -7.41
N HIS A 104 3.75 8.80 -6.64
CA HIS A 104 2.71 9.79 -6.33
C HIS A 104 3.16 10.68 -5.15
N ARG A 105 2.24 11.26 -4.37
CA ARG A 105 2.59 12.11 -3.22
C ARG A 105 3.08 11.27 -2.03
N PRO A 106 4.40 11.19 -1.77
CA PRO A 106 4.96 10.22 -0.81
C PRO A 106 4.56 10.44 0.64
N ASP A 107 4.09 11.63 0.98
CA ASP A 107 3.60 12.03 2.30
C ASP A 107 2.12 11.66 2.54
N TYR A 108 1.46 11.01 1.58
CA TYR A 108 0.02 10.73 1.64
C TYR A 108 -0.32 9.26 1.39
N GLY A 109 -1.11 8.66 2.30
CA GLY A 109 -1.81 7.39 2.11
C GLY A 109 -0.95 6.25 1.56
N GLY A 110 -1.41 5.61 0.51
CA GLY A 110 -0.72 4.50 -0.16
C GLY A 110 0.64 4.85 -0.73
N ALA A 111 0.86 6.10 -1.14
CA ALA A 111 2.15 6.56 -1.63
C ALA A 111 3.23 6.51 -0.53
N GLY A 112 2.95 7.04 0.65
CA GLY A 112 3.86 6.94 1.79
C GLY A 112 4.12 5.49 2.22
N GLN A 113 3.08 4.65 2.21
CA GLN A 113 3.22 3.22 2.50
C GLN A 113 4.05 2.51 1.41
N GLY A 114 3.83 2.81 0.13
CA GLY A 114 4.60 2.29 -0.99
C GLY A 114 6.08 2.62 -0.88
N CYS A 115 6.43 3.87 -0.57
CA CYS A 115 7.81 4.28 -0.31
C CYS A 115 8.41 3.49 0.87
N ASN A 116 7.69 3.38 2.00
CA ASN A 116 8.17 2.64 3.15
C ASN A 116 8.43 1.15 2.83
N ASN A 117 7.50 0.50 2.15
CA ASN A 117 7.61 -0.91 1.78
C ASN A 117 8.76 -1.13 0.78
N LEU A 118 8.93 -0.24 -0.19
CA LEU A 118 10.08 -0.28 -1.11
C LEU A 118 11.41 -0.11 -0.36
N GLY A 119 11.46 0.78 0.63
CA GLY A 119 12.61 0.93 1.52
C GLY A 119 12.95 -0.36 2.27
N LEU A 120 11.94 -1.09 2.78
CA LEU A 120 12.13 -2.39 3.43
C LEU A 120 12.68 -3.44 2.46
N LEU A 121 12.17 -3.52 1.23
CA LEU A 121 12.71 -4.44 0.21
C LEU A 121 14.18 -4.16 -0.10
N TYR A 122 14.59 -2.89 -0.19
CA TYR A 122 16.01 -2.54 -0.36
C TYR A 122 16.85 -2.87 0.88
N LEU A 123 16.32 -2.66 2.08
CA LEU A 123 17.03 -2.94 3.33
C LEU A 123 17.30 -4.44 3.51
N ASP A 124 16.31 -5.27 3.16
CA ASP A 124 16.38 -6.73 3.30
C ASP A 124 17.01 -7.43 2.10
N GLY A 125 17.07 -6.76 0.94
CA GLY A 125 17.54 -7.36 -0.32
C GLY A 125 16.52 -8.33 -0.92
N LYS A 126 15.24 -8.16 -0.64
CA LYS A 126 14.15 -8.98 -1.20
C LYS A 126 13.77 -8.51 -2.60
N GLY A 127 13.95 -9.36 -3.61
CA GLY A 127 13.66 -9.04 -5.01
C GLY A 127 14.57 -7.96 -5.63
N LEU A 128 15.30 -7.21 -4.83
CA LEU A 128 16.22 -6.15 -5.19
C LEU A 128 17.60 -6.40 -4.56
N LYS A 129 18.65 -5.82 -5.13
CA LYS A 129 19.96 -5.83 -4.48
C LYS A 129 19.87 -4.97 -3.21
N ARG A 130 20.31 -5.55 -2.07
CA ARG A 130 20.37 -4.84 -0.79
C ARG A 130 21.12 -3.52 -0.94
N ASN A 131 20.50 -2.42 -0.48
CA ASN A 131 21.09 -1.08 -0.57
C ASN A 131 20.54 -0.17 0.53
N SER A 132 21.37 0.12 1.56
CA SER A 132 20.96 0.97 2.69
C SER A 132 20.76 2.43 2.29
N VAL A 133 21.48 2.93 1.28
CA VAL A 133 21.34 4.31 0.76
C VAL A 133 19.97 4.49 0.10
N GLU A 134 19.55 3.53 -0.76
CA GLU A 134 18.23 3.54 -1.35
C GLU A 134 17.14 3.37 -0.28
N ALA A 135 17.33 2.45 0.68
CA ALA A 135 16.38 2.26 1.78
C ALA A 135 16.18 3.55 2.57
N TYR A 136 17.25 4.25 2.93
CA TYR A 136 17.21 5.55 3.60
C TYR A 136 16.38 6.56 2.83
N LYS A 137 16.66 6.73 1.51
CA LYS A 137 15.92 7.65 0.64
C LYS A 137 14.42 7.37 0.71
N TYR A 138 14.02 6.12 0.52
CA TYR A 138 12.59 5.76 0.53
C TYR A 138 11.94 5.91 1.90
N PHE A 139 12.64 5.63 3.02
CA PHE A 139 12.13 5.90 4.36
C PHE A 139 11.99 7.40 4.63
N ARG A 140 12.89 8.21 4.09
CA ARG A 140 12.81 9.67 4.21
C ARG A 140 11.63 10.23 3.43
N LEU A 141 11.38 9.75 2.20
CA LEU A 141 10.21 10.11 1.40
C LEU A 141 8.90 9.66 2.08
N ALA A 142 8.91 8.50 2.72
CA ALA A 142 7.76 7.97 3.48
C ALA A 142 7.51 8.68 4.82
N ASN A 143 8.38 9.59 5.23
CA ASN A 143 8.37 10.19 6.57
C ASN A 143 8.38 9.14 7.70
N SER A 144 9.08 8.03 7.49
CA SER A 144 9.14 6.87 8.39
C SER A 144 10.33 6.98 9.35
N GLU A 145 10.19 7.77 10.41
CA GLU A 145 11.27 8.06 11.37
C GLU A 145 11.85 6.78 12.01
N VAL A 146 10.99 5.82 12.35
CA VAL A 146 11.45 4.57 12.99
C VAL A 146 12.39 3.77 12.07
N ASN A 147 12.03 3.63 10.80
CA ASN A 147 12.84 2.91 9.83
C ASN A 147 14.07 3.72 9.41
N LEU A 148 13.95 5.04 9.36
CA LEU A 148 15.05 5.96 9.10
C LEU A 148 16.14 5.82 10.16
N ASP A 149 15.77 5.85 11.44
CA ASP A 149 16.70 5.65 12.55
C ASP A 149 17.33 4.24 12.54
N ALA A 150 16.54 3.24 12.21
CA ALA A 150 17.05 1.86 12.13
C ALA A 150 18.09 1.67 11.02
N VAL A 151 17.90 2.29 9.85
CA VAL A 151 18.86 2.19 8.74
C VAL A 151 20.11 3.03 8.99
N LYS A 152 19.96 4.25 9.55
CA LYS A 152 21.10 5.13 9.90
C LYS A 152 22.14 4.44 10.78
N ARG A 153 21.70 3.64 11.76
CA ARG A 153 22.60 2.90 12.66
C ARG A 153 23.50 1.88 11.94
N ARG A 154 23.21 1.57 10.69
CA ARG A 154 23.93 0.59 9.87
C ARG A 154 24.74 1.25 8.74
N MET A 155 24.72 2.58 8.67
CA MET A 155 25.35 3.37 7.60
C MET A 155 26.54 4.17 8.14
N THR A 156 27.50 4.39 7.28
CA THR A 156 28.58 5.36 7.52
C THR A 156 28.08 6.79 7.26
N GLU A 157 28.80 7.79 7.78
CA GLU A 157 28.49 9.20 7.53
C GLU A 157 28.47 9.55 6.03
N GLY A 158 29.38 8.95 5.26
CA GLY A 158 29.41 9.13 3.79
C GLY A 158 28.16 8.56 3.11
N GLU A 159 27.71 7.37 3.51
CA GLU A 159 26.49 6.76 2.96
C GLU A 159 25.24 7.57 3.33
N ILE A 160 25.20 8.17 4.54
CA ILE A 160 24.09 9.05 4.95
C ILE A 160 24.08 10.31 4.07
N ALA A 161 25.23 10.96 3.88
CA ALA A 161 25.33 12.14 3.02
C ALA A 161 24.93 11.85 1.56
N ASP A 162 25.32 10.69 1.01
CA ASP A 162 24.88 10.26 -0.31
C ASP A 162 23.36 10.04 -0.38
N ALA A 163 22.78 9.44 0.65
CA ALA A 163 21.34 9.20 0.73
C ALA A 163 20.53 10.50 0.84
N GLU A 164 21.01 11.46 1.62
CA GLU A 164 20.41 12.79 1.74
C GLU A 164 20.41 13.52 0.39
N ARG A 165 21.56 13.54 -0.28
CA ARG A 165 21.71 14.12 -1.62
C ARG A 165 20.77 13.48 -2.65
N LEU A 166 20.65 12.15 -2.66
CA LEU A 166 19.72 11.43 -3.55
C LEU A 166 18.25 11.74 -3.25
N THR A 167 17.92 11.94 -1.98
CA THR A 167 16.57 12.32 -1.56
C THR A 167 16.23 13.73 -2.06
N GLU A 168 17.14 14.68 -1.87
CA GLU A 168 16.99 16.06 -2.36
C GLU A 168 16.82 16.11 -3.88
N GLN A 169 17.69 15.38 -4.62
CA GLN A 169 17.57 15.28 -6.08
C GLN A 169 16.23 14.70 -6.53
N TRP A 170 15.71 13.71 -5.78
CA TRP A 170 14.41 13.14 -6.10
C TRP A 170 13.29 14.18 -5.88
N ILE A 171 13.31 14.90 -4.76
CA ILE A 171 12.32 15.95 -4.42
C ILE A 171 12.38 17.07 -5.48
N GLU A 172 13.57 17.51 -5.88
CA GLU A 172 13.75 18.54 -6.91
C GLU A 172 13.21 18.10 -8.28
N ALA A 173 13.35 16.82 -8.61
CA ALA A 173 12.83 16.25 -9.86
C ALA A 173 11.31 16.06 -9.87
N HIS A 174 10.65 16.13 -8.71
CA HIS A 174 9.21 15.91 -8.52
C HIS A 174 8.56 17.05 -7.71
N PRO A 175 8.62 18.32 -8.20
CA PRO A 175 8.22 19.49 -7.39
C PRO A 175 6.72 19.57 -7.09
N ASP A 176 5.90 18.86 -7.85
CA ASP A 176 4.42 18.89 -7.73
C ASP A 176 3.87 17.64 -7.01
N GLN A 177 4.72 16.83 -6.41
CA GLN A 177 4.36 15.58 -5.71
C GLN A 177 4.53 15.70 -4.19
#